data_1cd01df22100a62035bb594d8898ced9
#
_entry.id   1cd01df22100a62035bb594d8898ced9
#
_cell.length_a   1.000
_cell.length_b   1.000
_cell.length_c   1.000
_cell.angle_alpha   90.00
_cell.angle_beta   90.00
_cell.angle_gamma   90.00
#
_symmetry.space_group_name_H-M   'P 1'
#
loop_
_entity.id
_entity.type
_entity.pdbx_description
1 polymer ?
#
loop_
_entity_poly.entity_id
_entity_poly.type
_entity_poly.pdbx_seq_one_letter_code
_entity_poly.pdbx_strand_id
1 'polypeptide(L)'
;MRKGRLVAGLRILVVMVVACRRQPTAVPPSIRYDAHVSAGGALPAAGSMTNPFRGDQPSAKEGEGIFVAMNCDGCHGGGAVGWVGPSLVDGRWRYGGADGAVFHSIFYGRPRGMPAYGGVLSPGAIWKVVTYLQAQPVPKDVPTERWR
;
A
#
# COMPACT_ATOMS: atom_id res chain seq x y z
N MET A 1 24.56 -57.15 -38.32
CA MET A 1 24.80 -55.69 -38.16
C MET A 1 23.57 -54.93 -37.63
N ARG A 2 22.99 -55.34 -36.52
CA ARG A 2 21.76 -54.63 -35.91
C ARG A 2 21.89 -54.26 -34.48
N LYS A 3 22.97 -54.55 -33.76
CA LYS A 3 23.14 -54.27 -32.32
C LYS A 3 23.65 -52.86 -31.98
N GLY A 4 24.24 -52.16 -32.95
CA GLY A 4 24.80 -50.79 -32.65
C GLY A 4 23.80 -49.67 -32.65
N ARG A 5 22.64 -49.79 -33.33
CA ARG A 5 21.64 -48.71 -33.42
C ARG A 5 20.75 -48.56 -32.16
N LEU A 6 20.51 -49.66 -31.43
CA LEU A 6 19.69 -49.62 -30.21
C LEU A 6 20.41 -48.94 -29.05
N VAL A 7 21.73 -49.10 -28.96
CA VAL A 7 22.52 -48.51 -27.86
C VAL A 7 22.65 -46.99 -28.02
N ALA A 8 22.76 -46.50 -29.27
CA ALA A 8 22.83 -45.06 -29.54
C ALA A 8 21.49 -44.34 -29.22
N GLY A 9 20.35 -44.97 -29.55
CA GLY A 9 19.03 -44.43 -29.25
C GLY A 9 18.75 -44.36 -27.75
N LEU A 10 19.19 -45.33 -26.98
CA LEU A 10 19.01 -45.35 -25.52
C LEU A 10 19.86 -44.31 -24.82
N ARG A 11 21.07 -44.02 -25.29
CA ARG A 11 21.92 -42.95 -24.74
C ARG A 11 21.34 -41.54 -24.96
N ILE A 12 20.76 -41.31 -26.14
CA ILE A 12 20.10 -40.02 -26.45
C ILE A 12 18.86 -39.82 -25.57
N LEU A 13 18.07 -40.87 -25.34
CA LEU A 13 16.88 -40.80 -24.48
C LEU A 13 17.22 -40.49 -23.02
N VAL A 14 18.31 -41.11 -22.51
CA VAL A 14 18.77 -40.87 -21.12
C VAL A 14 19.29 -39.43 -20.94
N VAL A 15 19.99 -38.88 -21.95
CA VAL A 15 20.48 -37.50 -21.91
C VAL A 15 19.31 -36.48 -21.93
N MET A 16 18.26 -36.74 -22.72
CA MET A 16 17.07 -35.87 -22.74
C MET A 16 16.29 -35.89 -21.44
N VAL A 17 16.16 -37.04 -20.77
CA VAL A 17 15.44 -37.12 -19.48
C VAL A 17 16.20 -36.45 -18.35
N VAL A 18 17.54 -36.43 -18.40
CA VAL A 18 18.36 -35.73 -17.39
C VAL A 18 18.35 -34.21 -17.60
N ALA A 19 18.25 -33.72 -18.83
CA ALA A 19 18.18 -32.29 -19.14
C ALA A 19 16.86 -31.60 -18.64
N CYS A 20 15.76 -32.37 -18.57
CA CYS A 20 14.48 -31.86 -18.09
C CYS A 20 14.38 -31.76 -16.55
N ARG A 21 15.35 -32.19 -15.77
CA ARG A 21 15.23 -32.28 -14.30
C ARG A 21 15.88 -31.16 -13.51
N ARG A 22 16.42 -30.13 -14.14
CA ARG A 22 17.04 -29.01 -13.41
C ARG A 22 16.61 -27.68 -13.97
N GLN A 23 15.34 -27.37 -13.80
CA GLN A 23 15.02 -25.93 -13.68
C GLN A 23 15.31 -25.53 -12.23
N PRO A 24 16.25 -24.63 -11.97
CA PRO A 24 16.31 -24.00 -10.68
C PRO A 24 14.96 -23.31 -10.48
N THR A 25 14.23 -23.69 -9.46
CA THR A 25 13.08 -22.92 -8.98
C THR A 25 13.65 -21.57 -8.59
N ALA A 26 13.53 -20.59 -9.48
CA ALA A 26 13.83 -19.22 -9.13
C ALA A 26 12.88 -18.86 -7.99
N VAL A 27 13.39 -18.82 -6.76
CA VAL A 27 12.65 -18.26 -5.64
C VAL A 27 12.35 -16.82 -6.03
N PRO A 28 11.09 -16.43 -6.17
CA PRO A 28 10.79 -15.05 -6.51
C PRO A 28 11.44 -14.17 -5.45
N PRO A 29 12.05 -13.03 -5.84
CA PRO A 29 12.65 -12.13 -4.88
C PRO A 29 11.58 -11.79 -3.84
N SER A 30 11.92 -11.93 -2.56
CA SER A 30 11.03 -11.53 -1.48
C SER A 30 10.78 -10.02 -1.65
N ILE A 31 9.56 -9.67 -2.06
CA ILE A 31 9.16 -8.27 -2.13
C ILE A 31 9.12 -7.77 -0.69
N ARG A 32 10.12 -6.99 -0.30
CA ARG A 32 10.11 -6.31 0.98
C ARG A 32 9.23 -5.08 0.85
N TYR A 33 8.02 -5.15 1.37
CA TYR A 33 7.10 -4.01 1.42
C TYR A 33 7.57 -2.87 2.35
N ASP A 34 8.60 -3.12 3.14
CA ASP A 34 9.28 -2.15 4.00
C ASP A 34 10.32 -1.28 3.25
N ALA A 35 10.69 -1.66 2.04
CA ALA A 35 11.64 -0.93 1.20
C ALA A 35 10.93 -0.04 0.16
N HIS A 36 9.85 0.64 0.52
CA HIS A 36 9.26 1.64 -0.36
C HIS A 36 10.23 2.81 -0.53
N VAL A 37 10.74 2.95 -1.74
CA VAL A 37 11.50 4.14 -2.12
C VAL A 37 10.53 5.31 -2.14
N SER A 38 10.59 6.16 -1.12
CA SER A 38 9.87 7.43 -1.18
C SER A 38 10.52 8.28 -2.27
N ALA A 39 9.79 8.55 -3.33
CA ALA A 39 10.20 9.52 -4.34
C ALA A 39 10.13 10.92 -3.69
N GLY A 40 11.23 11.40 -3.21
CA GLY A 40 11.33 12.70 -2.54
C GLY A 40 12.30 12.65 -1.36
N GLY A 41 12.87 13.79 -0.98
CA GLY A 41 13.73 13.91 0.19
C GLY A 41 13.01 13.56 1.49
N ALA A 42 13.76 13.48 2.58
CA ALA A 42 13.19 13.25 3.90
C ALA A 42 12.17 14.35 4.25
N LEU A 43 10.98 13.95 4.65
CA LEU A 43 9.97 14.89 5.15
C LEU A 43 10.36 15.43 6.53
N PRO A 44 9.88 16.64 6.89
CA PRO A 44 9.98 17.13 8.26
C PRO A 44 9.36 16.13 9.25
N ALA A 45 9.77 16.21 10.51
CA ALA A 45 9.16 15.38 11.56
C ALA A 45 7.64 15.59 11.61
N ALA A 46 6.86 14.52 11.77
CA ALA A 46 5.40 14.59 11.75
C ALA A 46 4.83 15.64 12.74
N GLY A 47 5.44 15.79 13.92
CA GLY A 47 5.01 16.73 14.93
C GLY A 47 5.21 18.20 14.57
N SER A 48 6.06 18.51 13.56
CA SER A 48 6.29 19.89 13.10
C SER A 48 5.44 20.28 11.89
N MET A 49 4.65 19.35 11.35
CA MET A 49 3.85 19.57 10.14
C MET A 49 2.42 19.93 10.51
N THR A 50 1.92 21.02 9.93
CA THR A 50 0.52 21.45 10.05
C THR A 50 -0.15 21.41 8.68
N ASN A 51 -1.43 21.06 8.66
CA ASN A 51 -2.20 21.03 7.43
C ASN A 51 -2.53 22.45 6.95
N PRO A 52 -1.99 22.88 5.77
CA PRO A 52 -2.25 24.22 5.26
C PRO A 52 -3.70 24.44 4.80
N PHE A 53 -4.47 23.39 4.65
CA PHE A 53 -5.87 23.42 4.20
C PHE A 53 -6.87 23.07 5.31
N ARG A 54 -6.44 23.10 6.58
CA ARG A 54 -7.31 22.75 7.70
C ARG A 54 -8.58 23.60 7.71
N GLY A 55 -9.75 22.92 7.67
CA GLY A 55 -11.07 23.58 7.67
C GLY A 55 -11.51 24.13 6.32
N ASP A 56 -10.69 24.03 5.27
CA ASP A 56 -11.05 24.49 3.93
C ASP A 56 -11.97 23.48 3.23
N GLN A 57 -13.26 23.84 3.07
CA GLN A 57 -14.27 22.96 2.48
C GLN A 57 -14.00 22.61 1.00
N PRO A 58 -13.57 23.54 0.13
CA PRO A 58 -13.16 23.21 -1.22
C PRO A 58 -12.04 22.16 -1.25
N SER A 59 -11.00 22.32 -0.45
CA SER A 59 -9.91 21.34 -0.35
C SER A 59 -10.37 19.99 0.22
N ALA A 60 -11.33 19.97 1.14
CA ALA A 60 -11.92 18.73 1.63
C ALA A 60 -12.65 18.00 0.51
N LYS A 61 -13.40 18.70 -0.33
CA LYS A 61 -14.11 18.11 -1.47
C LYS A 61 -13.17 17.57 -2.54
N GLU A 62 -12.09 18.29 -2.84
CA GLU A 62 -11.04 17.78 -3.71
C GLU A 62 -10.35 16.54 -3.09
N GLY A 63 -10.09 16.56 -1.79
CA GLY A 63 -9.53 15.45 -1.05
C GLY A 63 -10.38 14.19 -1.10
N GLU A 64 -11.71 14.32 -1.02
CA GLU A 64 -12.67 13.22 -1.24
C GLU A 64 -12.50 12.61 -2.64
N GLY A 65 -12.44 13.46 -3.66
CA GLY A 65 -12.23 12.99 -5.03
C GLY A 65 -10.91 12.24 -5.20
N ILE A 66 -9.82 12.72 -4.58
CA ILE A 66 -8.53 12.04 -4.59
C ILE A 66 -8.61 10.71 -3.83
N PHE A 67 -9.27 10.67 -2.68
CA PHE A 67 -9.45 9.46 -1.87
C PHE A 67 -10.11 8.34 -2.68
N VAL A 68 -11.16 8.65 -3.43
CA VAL A 68 -11.83 7.70 -4.34
C VAL A 68 -10.96 7.35 -5.53
N ALA A 69 -10.38 8.35 -6.22
CA ALA A 69 -9.57 8.12 -7.41
C ALA A 69 -8.33 7.26 -7.15
N MET A 70 -7.77 7.33 -5.95
CA MET A 70 -6.61 6.54 -5.52
C MET A 70 -7.01 5.21 -4.87
N ASN A 71 -8.29 4.83 -4.94
CA ASN A 71 -8.84 3.59 -4.39
C ASN A 71 -8.59 3.42 -2.87
N CYS A 72 -8.52 4.51 -2.13
CA CYS A 72 -8.37 4.47 -0.68
C CYS A 72 -9.62 3.84 -0.02
N ASP A 73 -10.80 4.11 -0.59
CA ASP A 73 -12.08 3.55 -0.19
C ASP A 73 -12.16 2.03 -0.37
N GLY A 74 -11.40 1.46 -1.32
CA GLY A 74 -11.30 0.00 -1.49
C GLY A 74 -10.77 -0.73 -0.25
N CYS A 75 -10.00 -0.06 0.58
CA CYS A 75 -9.54 -0.59 1.86
C CYS A 75 -10.24 0.07 3.06
N HIS A 76 -10.42 1.40 3.03
CA HIS A 76 -10.96 2.15 4.16
C HIS A 76 -12.48 2.35 4.12
N GLY A 77 -13.16 1.78 3.12
CA GLY A 77 -14.60 1.90 2.95
C GLY A 77 -15.06 3.26 2.42
N GLY A 78 -16.25 3.31 1.81
CA GLY A 78 -16.87 4.58 1.41
C GLY A 78 -17.08 5.49 2.61
N GLY A 79 -16.75 6.79 2.46
CA GLY A 79 -16.77 7.70 3.59
C GLY A 79 -15.70 7.43 4.66
N ALA A 80 -14.71 6.60 4.36
CA ALA A 80 -13.59 6.25 5.26
C ALA A 80 -14.01 5.57 6.58
N VAL A 81 -15.16 4.90 6.61
CA VAL A 81 -15.72 4.26 7.82
C VAL A 81 -15.04 2.95 8.22
N GLY A 82 -14.14 2.45 7.36
CA GLY A 82 -13.41 1.19 7.57
C GLY A 82 -14.00 0.02 6.78
N TRP A 83 -13.13 -0.92 6.42
CA TRP A 83 -13.44 -2.26 5.91
C TRP A 83 -12.24 -3.18 6.14
N VAL A 84 -11.44 -3.48 5.08
CA VAL A 84 -10.18 -4.25 5.20
C VAL A 84 -9.14 -3.44 5.99
N GLY A 85 -9.10 -2.13 5.75
CA GLY A 85 -8.35 -1.17 6.53
C GLY A 85 -9.20 -0.60 7.68
N PRO A 86 -8.56 0.03 8.68
CA PRO A 86 -9.27 0.63 9.80
C PRO A 86 -10.17 1.79 9.36
N SER A 87 -11.18 2.10 10.16
CA SER A 87 -11.89 3.38 10.07
C SER A 87 -10.89 4.53 10.23
N LEU A 88 -11.10 5.59 9.48
CA LEU A 88 -10.31 6.83 9.55
C LEU A 88 -11.14 8.00 10.10
N VAL A 89 -12.37 7.70 10.54
CA VAL A 89 -13.34 8.71 11.03
C VAL A 89 -13.88 8.38 12.43
N ASP A 90 -13.40 7.32 13.07
CA ASP A 90 -13.81 6.90 14.42
C ASP A 90 -13.05 7.64 15.55
N GLY A 91 -12.17 8.57 15.20
CA GLY A 91 -11.33 9.30 16.15
C GLY A 91 -10.17 8.50 16.73
N ARG A 92 -9.96 7.24 16.30
CA ARG A 92 -8.89 6.35 16.79
C ARG A 92 -7.78 6.22 15.77
N TRP A 93 -6.62 6.71 16.11
CA TRP A 93 -5.46 6.74 15.20
C TRP A 93 -4.32 5.89 15.73
N ARG A 94 -4.06 4.77 15.05
CA ARG A 94 -2.97 3.85 15.44
C ARG A 94 -1.58 4.50 15.40
N TYR A 95 -1.36 5.40 14.45
CA TYR A 95 -0.08 6.08 14.23
C TYR A 95 -0.13 7.57 14.56
N GLY A 96 -1.16 7.99 15.30
CA GLY A 96 -1.42 9.37 15.67
C GLY A 96 -2.33 10.12 14.68
N GLY A 97 -3.22 10.96 15.21
CA GLY A 97 -4.21 11.74 14.46
C GLY A 97 -3.80 13.19 14.20
N ALA A 98 -2.59 13.60 14.60
CA ALA A 98 -2.07 14.91 14.26
C ALA A 98 -1.84 15.02 12.75
N ASP A 99 -1.90 16.22 12.18
CA ASP A 99 -1.81 16.49 10.75
C ASP A 99 -0.66 15.76 10.07
N GLY A 100 0.55 15.97 10.57
CA GLY A 100 1.74 15.35 10.01
C GLY A 100 1.80 13.82 10.21
N ALA A 101 1.17 13.28 11.25
CA ALA A 101 1.11 11.84 11.47
C ALA A 101 0.22 11.15 10.42
N VAL A 102 -0.94 11.77 10.10
CA VAL A 102 -1.83 11.30 9.04
C VAL A 102 -1.16 11.48 7.67
N PHE A 103 -0.55 12.64 7.44
CA PHE A 103 0.23 12.89 6.22
C PHE A 103 1.32 11.82 6.00
N HIS A 104 2.15 11.55 7.02
CA HIS A 104 3.19 10.52 6.95
C HIS A 104 2.63 9.13 6.69
N SER A 105 1.44 8.83 7.23
CA SER A 105 0.77 7.55 6.98
C SER A 105 0.44 7.36 5.51
N ILE A 106 -0.03 8.42 4.85
CA ILE A 106 -0.34 8.39 3.42
C ILE A 106 0.94 8.42 2.59
N PHE A 107 1.88 9.29 2.93
CA PHE A 107 3.10 9.48 2.16
C PHE A 107 3.98 8.22 2.15
N TYR A 108 4.28 7.65 3.32
CA TYR A 108 5.17 6.49 3.47
C TYR A 108 4.45 5.15 3.44
N GLY A 109 3.12 5.12 3.52
CA GLY A 109 2.36 3.89 3.73
C GLY A 109 2.56 3.31 5.14
N ARG A 110 2.04 2.10 5.35
CA ARG A 110 2.16 1.40 6.63
C ARG A 110 2.43 -0.10 6.44
N PRO A 111 3.22 -0.75 7.30
CA PRO A 111 3.72 -2.11 7.10
C PRO A 111 2.64 -3.19 6.94
N ARG A 112 1.42 -2.94 7.36
CA ARG A 112 0.31 -3.91 7.26
C ARG A 112 -0.49 -3.81 5.96
N GLY A 113 0.16 -3.37 4.87
CA GLY A 113 -0.41 -3.40 3.54
C GLY A 113 -0.94 -2.06 3.02
N MET A 114 -0.81 -0.96 3.76
CA MET A 114 -1.12 0.36 3.21
C MET A 114 0.01 0.83 2.30
N PRO A 115 -0.26 1.06 1.00
CA PRO A 115 0.77 1.51 0.05
C PRO A 115 1.29 2.91 0.40
N ALA A 116 2.50 3.22 -0.08
CA ALA A 116 3.06 4.56 -0.04
C ALA A 116 2.57 5.38 -1.23
N TYR A 117 2.01 6.55 -0.98
CA TYR A 117 1.49 7.45 -2.02
C TYR A 117 2.40 8.64 -2.32
N GLY A 118 3.50 8.82 -1.57
CA GLY A 118 4.41 9.94 -1.75
C GLY A 118 5.13 9.99 -3.10
N GLY A 119 5.21 8.86 -3.82
CA GLY A 119 5.72 8.80 -5.19
C GLY A 119 4.67 9.05 -6.29
N VAL A 120 3.39 9.11 -5.91
CA VAL A 120 2.27 9.20 -6.84
C VAL A 120 1.49 10.52 -6.65
N LEU A 121 1.29 10.93 -5.40
CA LEU A 121 0.58 12.14 -5.04
C LEU A 121 1.55 13.26 -4.66
N SER A 122 1.26 14.47 -5.12
CA SER A 122 1.97 15.65 -4.63
C SER A 122 1.68 15.89 -3.13
N PRO A 123 2.56 16.55 -2.37
CA PRO A 123 2.29 16.90 -0.98
C PRO A 123 0.97 17.67 -0.80
N GLY A 124 0.64 18.59 -1.71
CA GLY A 124 -0.64 19.31 -1.69
C GLY A 124 -1.85 18.40 -1.83
N ALA A 125 -1.78 17.38 -2.71
CA ALA A 125 -2.84 16.41 -2.89
C ALA A 125 -3.02 15.55 -1.61
N ILE A 126 -1.94 15.13 -0.97
CA ILE A 126 -1.99 14.40 0.30
C ILE A 126 -2.64 15.26 1.39
N TRP A 127 -2.27 16.55 1.50
CA TRP A 127 -2.88 17.46 2.46
C TRP A 127 -4.40 17.63 2.25
N LYS A 128 -4.86 17.65 1.00
CA LYS A 128 -6.31 17.69 0.70
C LYS A 128 -7.01 16.41 1.18
N VAL A 129 -6.40 15.23 1.02
CA VAL A 129 -6.93 13.98 1.60
C VAL A 129 -6.97 14.07 3.13
N VAL A 130 -5.92 14.58 3.78
CA VAL A 130 -5.93 14.81 5.23
C VAL A 130 -7.06 15.74 5.64
N THR A 131 -7.30 16.81 4.88
CA THR A 131 -8.40 17.78 5.13
C THR A 131 -9.77 17.09 5.01
N TYR A 132 -9.97 16.26 4.00
CA TYR A 132 -11.18 15.46 3.83
C TYR A 132 -11.43 14.56 5.05
N LEU A 133 -10.44 13.78 5.47
CA LEU A 133 -10.58 12.87 6.61
C LEU A 133 -10.89 13.61 7.91
N GLN A 134 -10.28 14.77 8.13
CA GLN A 134 -10.49 15.60 9.32
C GLN A 134 -11.83 16.36 9.31
N ALA A 135 -12.44 16.55 8.14
CA ALA A 135 -13.76 17.18 8.00
C ALA A 135 -14.91 16.21 8.22
N GLN A 136 -14.64 14.89 8.26
CA GLN A 136 -15.70 13.92 8.46
C GLN A 136 -16.24 13.96 9.87
N PRO A 137 -17.58 13.90 10.06
CA PRO A 137 -18.17 13.78 11.39
C PRO A 137 -17.76 12.41 11.97
N VAL A 138 -17.37 12.37 13.23
CA VAL A 138 -17.13 11.12 13.94
C VAL A 138 -18.49 10.43 14.14
N PRO A 139 -18.76 9.28 13.51
CA PRO A 139 -20.01 8.58 13.69
C PRO A 139 -20.16 8.10 15.14
N LYS A 140 -21.38 8.21 15.70
CA LYS A 140 -21.65 7.83 17.10
C LYS A 140 -21.55 6.32 17.33
N ASP A 141 -21.77 5.53 16.28
CA ASP A 141 -21.95 4.07 16.35
C ASP A 141 -21.01 3.29 15.41
N VAL A 142 -19.77 3.75 15.23
CA VAL A 142 -18.77 2.96 14.47
C VAL A 142 -18.36 1.76 15.32
N PRO A 143 -18.54 0.52 14.83
CA PRO A 143 -18.01 -0.66 15.51
C PRO A 143 -16.49 -0.53 15.61
N THR A 144 -15.99 -0.28 16.80
CA THR A 144 -14.57 -0.12 17.05
C THR A 144 -13.95 -1.49 17.29
N GLU A 145 -13.69 -2.23 16.24
CA GLU A 145 -12.90 -3.44 16.38
C GLU A 145 -11.47 -3.10 16.80
N ARG A 146 -11.03 -3.70 17.90
CA ARG A 146 -9.63 -3.63 18.31
C ARG A 146 -8.81 -4.50 17.36
N TRP A 147 -8.15 -3.91 16.40
CA TRP A 147 -7.14 -4.57 15.60
C TRP A 147 -5.97 -4.98 16.51
N ARG A 148 -5.91 -6.27 16.84
CA ARG A 148 -4.82 -6.87 17.64
C ARG A 148 -3.62 -7.22 16.76
#